data_85afc5962b4bcf95d29b4d628b9c5d39
#
_entry.id   85afc5962b4bcf95d29b4d628b9c5d39
#
_cell.length_a   1.000
_cell.length_b   1.000
_cell.length_c   1.000
_cell.angle_alpha   90.00
_cell.angle_beta   90.00
_cell.angle_gamma   90.00
#
_symmetry.space_group_name_H-M   'P 1'
#
loop_
_entity.id
_entity.type
_entity.pdbx_description
1 polymer ?
#
loop_
_entity_poly.entity_id
_entity_poly.type
_entity_poly.pdbx_seq_one_letter_code
_entity_poly.pdbx_strand_id
1 'polypeptide(L)'
;QGEIDIHPSVDKNLDWVIASFHEPVFRPSDVTTHTEALLNVIKGGRIDALGHLGNPNFDFDFEAVIQCAAEHNVAIEINNTTLKGNSRVGSVDRCYEIARIAKAKGAFITTGSDAHFCIDVGGLDLVSSLLDEVGVDSSKVITHSPQQFLAFLALRGRQSIAEFSVFE
;
A
#
# COMPACT_ATOMS: atom_id res chain seq x y z
N GLN A 1 17.88 -9.14 -2.39
CA GLN A 1 16.98 -8.17 -1.74
C GLN A 1 15.92 -7.73 -2.76
N GLY A 2 14.66 -7.53 -2.30
CA GLY A 2 13.52 -7.23 -3.16
C GLY A 2 12.73 -8.49 -3.56
N GLU A 3 12.96 -9.61 -2.92
CA GLU A 3 12.13 -10.80 -3.02
C GLU A 3 10.99 -10.74 -2.01
N ILE A 4 9.86 -11.34 -2.38
CA ILE A 4 8.72 -11.55 -1.48
C ILE A 4 8.72 -13.01 -1.02
N ASP A 5 8.19 -13.27 0.16
CA ASP A 5 8.11 -14.61 0.78
C ASP A 5 6.99 -15.49 0.21
N ILE A 6 6.36 -15.05 -0.89
CA ILE A 6 5.38 -15.83 -1.64
C ILE A 6 6.08 -16.61 -2.76
N HIS A 7 5.94 -17.94 -2.74
CA HIS A 7 6.51 -18.78 -3.80
C HIS A 7 5.86 -18.48 -5.17
N PRO A 8 6.62 -18.40 -6.28
CA PRO A 8 6.07 -18.05 -7.60
C PRO A 8 4.92 -18.93 -8.09
N SER A 9 4.84 -20.20 -7.64
CA SER A 9 3.73 -21.08 -8.01
C SER A 9 2.40 -20.70 -7.34
N VAL A 10 2.44 -19.97 -6.24
CA VAL A 10 1.27 -19.51 -5.48
C VAL A 10 0.82 -18.13 -5.97
N ASP A 11 1.78 -17.25 -6.23
CA ASP A 11 1.60 -15.87 -6.65
C ASP A 11 0.58 -15.71 -7.80
N LYS A 12 0.71 -16.54 -8.82
CA LYS A 12 -0.19 -16.52 -10.00
C LYS A 12 -1.67 -16.86 -9.70
N ASN A 13 -1.95 -17.40 -8.52
CA ASN A 13 -3.30 -17.75 -8.08
C ASN A 13 -3.87 -16.72 -7.08
N LEU A 14 -3.13 -15.63 -6.81
CA LEU A 14 -3.58 -14.56 -5.94
C LEU A 14 -4.13 -13.40 -6.77
N ASP A 15 -5.30 -12.93 -6.38
CA ASP A 15 -5.94 -11.78 -7.04
C ASP A 15 -5.29 -10.46 -6.63
N TRP A 16 -4.69 -10.42 -5.43
CA TRP A 16 -4.09 -9.24 -4.84
C TRP A 16 -2.88 -9.59 -3.99
N VAL A 17 -1.77 -8.87 -4.16
CA VAL A 17 -0.52 -9.09 -3.42
C VAL A 17 -0.03 -7.79 -2.81
N ILE A 18 0.09 -7.76 -1.49
CA ILE A 18 0.67 -6.65 -0.72
C ILE A 18 2.04 -7.07 -0.20
N ALA A 19 3.05 -6.24 -0.42
CA ALA A 19 4.36 -6.39 0.23
C ALA A 19 4.52 -5.37 1.36
N SER A 20 5.03 -5.82 2.49
CA SER A 20 5.28 -4.97 3.65
C SER A 20 6.49 -5.43 4.45
N PHE A 21 7.11 -4.50 5.17
CA PHE A 21 8.18 -4.83 6.10
C PHE A 21 7.62 -5.34 7.43
N HIS A 22 8.16 -6.47 7.90
CA HIS A 22 7.89 -7.03 9.21
C HIS A 22 9.21 -7.49 9.85
N GLU A 23 9.47 -7.09 11.10
CA GLU A 23 10.73 -7.36 11.81
C GLU A 23 11.13 -8.85 11.84
N PRO A 24 10.19 -9.84 11.94
CA PRO A 24 10.56 -11.24 11.91
C PRO A 24 11.15 -11.72 10.58
N VAL A 25 10.80 -11.05 9.46
CA VAL A 25 11.22 -11.44 8.10
C VAL A 25 12.31 -10.52 7.56
N PHE A 26 12.23 -9.24 7.88
CA PHE A 26 13.19 -8.22 7.45
C PHE A 26 13.55 -7.32 8.63
N ARG A 27 14.77 -7.43 9.11
CA ARG A 27 15.22 -6.63 10.26
C ARG A 27 15.37 -5.16 9.87
N PRO A 28 14.95 -4.21 10.75
CA PRO A 28 15.24 -2.80 10.56
C PRO A 28 16.71 -2.55 10.28
N SER A 29 17.00 -1.68 9.32
CA SER A 29 18.33 -1.34 8.85
C SER A 29 18.41 0.16 8.53
N ASP A 30 19.34 0.58 7.68
CA ASP A 30 19.45 1.96 7.24
C ASP A 30 18.47 2.32 6.11
N VAL A 31 18.29 3.62 5.90
CA VAL A 31 17.41 4.19 4.87
C VAL A 31 17.72 3.65 3.48
N THR A 32 19.00 3.51 3.13
CA THR A 32 19.41 3.04 1.82
C THR A 32 18.97 1.60 1.59
N THR A 33 19.20 0.73 2.55
CA THR A 33 18.80 -0.69 2.49
C THR A 33 17.29 -0.85 2.34
N HIS A 34 16.50 -0.09 3.11
CA HIS A 34 15.05 -0.14 3.00
C HIS A 34 14.56 0.39 1.64
N THR A 35 15.12 1.52 1.19
CA THR A 35 14.78 2.12 -0.10
C THR A 35 15.06 1.14 -1.24
N GLU A 36 16.26 0.56 -1.29
CA GLU A 36 16.64 -0.41 -2.32
C GLU A 36 15.73 -1.65 -2.32
N ALA A 37 15.37 -2.16 -1.13
CA ALA A 37 14.47 -3.30 -1.02
C ALA A 37 13.08 -2.98 -1.59
N LEU A 38 12.51 -1.80 -1.27
CA LEU A 38 11.22 -1.35 -1.79
C LEU A 38 11.27 -1.10 -3.32
N LEU A 39 12.31 -0.44 -3.82
CA LEU A 39 12.47 -0.23 -5.25
C LEU A 39 12.59 -1.54 -6.02
N ASN A 40 13.33 -2.50 -5.49
CA ASN A 40 13.51 -3.80 -6.13
C ASN A 40 12.22 -4.63 -6.15
N VAL A 41 11.43 -4.63 -5.07
CA VAL A 41 10.16 -5.36 -5.04
C VAL A 41 9.12 -4.73 -5.97
N ILE A 42 9.08 -3.39 -6.08
CA ILE A 42 8.24 -2.68 -7.06
C ILE A 42 8.60 -3.09 -8.48
N LYS A 43 9.88 -2.97 -8.84
CA LYS A 43 10.41 -3.31 -10.17
C LYS A 43 10.28 -4.79 -10.51
N GLY A 44 10.21 -5.65 -9.51
CA GLY A 44 9.97 -7.08 -9.67
C GLY A 44 8.58 -7.41 -10.23
N GLY A 45 7.62 -6.47 -10.16
CA GLY A 45 6.31 -6.56 -10.82
C GLY A 45 5.34 -7.57 -10.22
N ARG A 46 5.68 -8.21 -9.12
CA ARG A 46 4.88 -9.28 -8.49
C ARG A 46 3.88 -8.78 -7.43
N ILE A 47 3.97 -7.52 -7.04
CA ILE A 47 3.11 -6.93 -6.01
C ILE A 47 2.16 -5.91 -6.61
N ASP A 48 1.03 -5.70 -5.96
CA ASP A 48 0.03 -4.69 -6.34
C ASP A 48 0.05 -3.49 -5.43
N ALA A 49 0.48 -3.67 -4.17
CA ALA A 49 0.59 -2.58 -3.21
C ALA A 49 1.78 -2.75 -2.25
N LEU A 50 2.21 -1.61 -1.69
CA LEU A 50 3.10 -1.54 -0.53
C LEU A 50 2.26 -1.25 0.73
N GLY A 51 2.36 -2.14 1.72
CA GLY A 51 1.57 -2.08 2.95
C GLY A 51 2.24 -1.28 4.07
N HIS A 52 1.42 -0.59 4.86
CA HIS A 52 1.72 0.15 6.12
C HIS A 52 3.10 0.83 6.19
N LEU A 53 3.46 1.58 5.15
CA LEU A 53 4.75 2.27 5.01
C LEU A 53 5.00 3.35 6.10
N GLY A 54 3.98 3.71 6.86
CA GLY A 54 4.10 4.65 7.99
C GLY A 54 4.89 4.13 9.19
N ASN A 55 5.33 2.86 9.20
CA ASN A 55 6.09 2.28 10.30
C ASN A 55 7.47 2.95 10.43
N PRO A 56 7.77 3.68 11.55
CA PRO A 56 9.03 4.41 11.70
C PRO A 56 10.26 3.51 11.89
N ASN A 57 10.07 2.23 12.18
CA ASN A 57 11.18 1.28 12.29
C ASN A 57 11.85 0.99 10.93
N PHE A 58 11.15 1.33 9.84
CA PHE A 58 11.63 1.14 8.47
C PHE A 58 11.63 2.48 7.73
N ASP A 59 12.63 3.30 8.03
CA ASP A 59 12.79 4.58 7.35
C ASP A 59 13.35 4.39 5.94
N PHE A 60 12.85 5.16 4.95
CA PHE A 60 13.24 5.05 3.55
C PHE A 60 13.07 6.40 2.84
N ASP A 61 13.60 6.53 1.64
CA ASP A 61 13.39 7.69 0.78
C ASP A 61 11.97 7.66 0.19
N PHE A 62 11.05 8.43 0.81
CA PHE A 62 9.65 8.50 0.43
C PHE A 62 9.46 8.97 -1.01
N GLU A 63 10.22 9.99 -1.42
CA GLU A 63 10.12 10.55 -2.76
C GLU A 63 10.49 9.51 -3.82
N ALA A 64 11.64 8.83 -3.65
CA ALA A 64 12.12 7.84 -4.58
C ALA A 64 11.18 6.62 -4.68
N VAL A 65 10.73 6.11 -3.54
CA VAL A 65 9.87 4.91 -3.50
C VAL A 65 8.48 5.20 -4.07
N ILE A 66 7.86 6.32 -3.67
CA ILE A 66 6.51 6.66 -4.13
C ILE A 66 6.52 7.04 -5.62
N GLN A 67 7.58 7.72 -6.10
CA GLN A 67 7.75 7.97 -7.53
C GLN A 67 7.84 6.65 -8.31
N CYS A 68 8.66 5.71 -7.86
CA CYS A 68 8.78 4.39 -8.49
C CYS A 68 7.46 3.62 -8.47
N ALA A 69 6.72 3.67 -7.36
CA ALA A 69 5.41 3.04 -7.25
C ALA A 69 4.39 3.62 -8.25
N ALA A 70 4.37 4.96 -8.41
CA ALA A 70 3.53 5.63 -9.40
C ALA A 70 3.85 5.19 -10.83
N GLU A 71 5.14 5.12 -11.18
CA GLU A 71 5.62 4.71 -12.51
C GLU A 71 5.29 3.25 -12.84
N HIS A 72 5.21 2.39 -11.83
CA HIS A 72 4.92 0.96 -11.99
C HIS A 72 3.47 0.58 -11.64
N ASN A 73 2.59 1.56 -11.41
CA ASN A 73 1.21 1.35 -10.98
C ASN A 73 1.09 0.45 -9.74
N VAL A 74 1.99 0.59 -8.76
CA VAL A 74 1.90 -0.07 -7.46
C VAL A 74 1.21 0.89 -6.49
N ALA A 75 0.15 0.44 -5.80
CA ALA A 75 -0.58 1.27 -4.86
C ALA A 75 0.20 1.44 -3.55
N ILE A 76 0.00 2.59 -2.89
CA ILE A 76 0.52 2.87 -1.55
C ILE A 76 -0.62 2.71 -0.53
N GLU A 77 -0.45 1.84 0.44
CA GLU A 77 -1.45 1.69 1.50
C GLU A 77 -1.36 2.81 2.52
N ILE A 78 -2.50 3.45 2.78
CA ILE A 78 -2.72 4.24 3.99
C ILE A 78 -3.53 3.38 4.95
N ASN A 79 -2.89 2.99 6.05
CA ASN A 79 -3.38 1.96 6.97
C ASN A 79 -3.98 2.61 8.22
N ASN A 80 -5.24 2.26 8.55
CA ASN A 80 -5.97 2.88 9.65
C ASN A 80 -5.38 2.55 11.03
N THR A 81 -4.88 1.32 11.21
CA THR A 81 -4.24 0.92 12.47
C THR A 81 -2.91 1.66 12.69
N THR A 82 -2.15 1.90 11.63
CA THR A 82 -0.94 2.72 11.68
C THR A 82 -1.26 4.15 12.11
N LEU A 83 -2.39 4.71 11.67
CA LEU A 83 -2.86 6.05 12.05
C LEU A 83 -3.35 6.16 13.50
N LYS A 84 -3.74 5.05 14.15
CA LYS A 84 -4.04 5.07 15.59
C LYS A 84 -2.84 5.50 16.44
N GLY A 85 -1.60 5.32 15.93
CA GLY A 85 -0.36 5.77 16.58
C GLY A 85 0.02 5.03 17.87
N ASN A 86 -0.82 4.11 18.35
CA ASN A 86 -0.67 3.49 19.66
C ASN A 86 0.53 2.54 19.75
N SER A 87 0.87 1.86 18.67
CA SER A 87 1.97 0.88 18.61
C SER A 87 3.24 1.44 17.98
N ARG A 88 3.18 2.61 17.32
CA ARG A 88 4.28 3.14 16.50
C ARG A 88 4.30 4.67 16.60
N VAL A 89 4.97 5.20 17.61
CA VAL A 89 5.11 6.66 17.82
C VAL A 89 5.76 7.30 16.59
N GLY A 90 5.15 8.37 16.06
CA GLY A 90 5.61 9.08 14.85
C GLY A 90 5.03 8.55 13.53
N SER A 91 4.25 7.46 13.55
CA SER A 91 3.64 6.91 12.35
C SER A 91 2.60 7.82 11.69
N VAL A 92 1.89 8.62 12.47
CA VAL A 92 0.82 9.51 11.97
C VAL A 92 1.41 10.55 11.02
N ASP A 93 2.43 11.29 11.44
CA ASP A 93 3.07 12.33 10.62
C ASP A 93 3.64 11.74 9.32
N ARG A 94 4.21 10.53 9.40
CA ARG A 94 4.72 9.81 8.23
C ARG A 94 3.61 9.44 7.26
N CYS A 95 2.45 8.98 7.74
CA CYS A 95 1.31 8.69 6.88
C CYS A 95 0.82 9.94 6.14
N TYR A 96 0.77 11.09 6.82
CA TYR A 96 0.44 12.36 6.18
C TYR A 96 1.46 12.76 5.11
N GLU A 97 2.74 12.62 5.38
CA GLU A 97 3.80 12.92 4.42
C GLU A 97 3.73 11.99 3.21
N ILE A 98 3.60 10.68 3.43
CA ILE A 98 3.43 9.68 2.36
C ILE A 98 2.22 10.01 1.49
N ALA A 99 1.08 10.34 2.09
CA ALA A 99 -0.13 10.70 1.34
C ALA A 99 0.05 11.98 0.50
N ARG A 100 0.74 13.00 1.04
CA ARG A 100 1.05 14.24 0.28
C ARG A 100 1.95 13.96 -0.91
N ILE A 101 2.98 13.13 -0.74
CA ILE A 101 3.89 12.74 -1.82
C ILE A 101 3.14 11.89 -2.85
N ALA A 102 2.33 10.91 -2.40
CA ALA A 102 1.52 10.08 -3.28
C ALA A 102 0.58 10.93 -4.15
N LYS A 103 -0.10 11.91 -3.55
CA LYS A 103 -0.91 12.90 -4.28
C LYS A 103 -0.08 13.66 -5.31
N ALA A 104 1.06 14.21 -4.90
CA ALA A 104 1.92 15.02 -5.78
C ALA A 104 2.48 14.22 -6.97
N LYS A 105 2.78 12.92 -6.76
CA LYS A 105 3.28 12.01 -7.80
C LYS A 105 2.16 11.35 -8.61
N GLY A 106 0.90 11.54 -8.24
CA GLY A 106 -0.25 10.87 -8.87
C GLY A 106 -0.28 9.36 -8.66
N ALA A 107 0.36 8.87 -7.58
CA ALA A 107 0.36 7.46 -7.22
C ALA A 107 -1.04 6.99 -6.83
N PHE A 108 -1.31 5.71 -7.05
CA PHE A 108 -2.52 5.07 -6.53
C PHE A 108 -2.40 4.85 -5.02
N ILE A 109 -3.52 5.01 -4.33
CA ILE A 109 -3.65 4.76 -2.89
C ILE A 109 -4.64 3.63 -2.68
N THR A 110 -4.31 2.71 -1.79
CA THR A 110 -5.25 1.74 -1.22
C THR A 110 -5.44 2.03 0.26
N THR A 111 -6.57 1.65 0.82
CA THR A 111 -6.89 1.84 2.24
C THR A 111 -7.12 0.50 2.91
N GLY A 112 -6.66 0.34 4.14
CA GLY A 112 -6.82 -0.87 4.93
C GLY A 112 -7.15 -0.56 6.39
N SER A 113 -8.06 -1.33 7.00
CA SER A 113 -8.34 -1.26 8.43
C SER A 113 -7.26 -1.92 9.27
N ASP A 114 -6.56 -2.91 8.70
CA ASP A 114 -5.61 -3.79 9.42
C ASP A 114 -6.25 -4.41 10.67
N ALA A 115 -7.51 -4.86 10.49
CA ALA A 115 -8.33 -5.37 11.57
C ALA A 115 -7.82 -6.72 12.08
N HIS A 116 -7.56 -6.81 13.38
CA HIS A 116 -7.21 -8.04 14.09
C HIS A 116 -8.41 -8.65 14.82
N PHE A 117 -9.51 -7.89 14.91
CA PHE A 117 -10.79 -8.31 15.47
C PHE A 117 -11.94 -7.94 14.54
N CYS A 118 -13.00 -8.71 14.57
CA CYS A 118 -14.15 -8.54 13.66
C CYS A 118 -14.82 -7.15 13.77
N ILE A 119 -14.78 -6.51 14.93
CA ILE A 119 -15.34 -5.17 15.15
C ILE A 119 -14.55 -4.05 14.46
N ASP A 120 -13.28 -4.29 14.11
CA ASP A 120 -12.43 -3.31 13.44
C ASP A 120 -12.48 -3.43 11.91
N VAL A 121 -13.12 -4.48 11.39
CA VAL A 121 -13.23 -4.71 9.93
C VAL A 121 -13.99 -3.56 9.27
N GLY A 122 -13.35 -2.92 8.28
CA GLY A 122 -13.93 -1.77 7.58
C GLY A 122 -13.83 -0.44 8.35
N GLY A 123 -13.17 -0.41 9.51
CA GLY A 123 -12.91 0.84 10.25
C GLY A 123 -11.85 1.67 9.52
N LEU A 124 -12.27 2.72 8.80
CA LEU A 124 -11.42 3.57 7.95
C LEU A 124 -11.53 5.06 8.28
N ASP A 125 -12.08 5.41 9.43
CA ASP A 125 -12.38 6.82 9.79
C ASP A 125 -11.14 7.71 9.77
N LEU A 126 -10.01 7.24 10.31
CA LEU A 126 -8.76 8.00 10.34
C LEU A 126 -8.15 8.15 8.95
N VAL A 127 -8.21 7.10 8.14
CA VAL A 127 -7.75 7.14 6.75
C VAL A 127 -8.58 8.12 5.94
N SER A 128 -9.92 8.05 6.05
CA SER A 128 -10.82 8.96 5.34
C SER A 128 -10.52 10.42 5.69
N SER A 129 -10.39 10.72 7.00
CA SER A 129 -10.03 12.07 7.46
C SER A 129 -8.68 12.54 6.90
N LEU A 130 -7.66 11.67 6.90
CA LEU A 130 -6.34 12.01 6.36
C LEU A 130 -6.43 12.31 4.86
N LEU A 131 -7.10 11.46 4.08
CA LEU A 131 -7.21 11.64 2.64
C LEU A 131 -7.96 12.92 2.27
N ASP A 132 -9.01 13.25 3.03
CA ASP A 132 -9.77 14.50 2.87
C ASP A 132 -8.92 15.72 3.22
N GLU A 133 -8.19 15.69 4.34
CA GLU A 133 -7.33 16.81 4.76
C GLU A 133 -6.17 17.03 3.78
N VAL A 134 -5.59 15.99 3.24
CA VAL A 134 -4.55 16.07 2.21
C VAL A 134 -5.16 16.50 0.86
N GLY A 135 -6.45 16.25 0.66
CA GLY A 135 -7.18 16.52 -0.59
C GLY A 135 -6.75 15.56 -1.70
N VAL A 136 -6.68 14.27 -1.38
CA VAL A 136 -6.41 13.23 -2.39
C VAL A 136 -7.63 13.08 -3.29
N ASP A 137 -7.42 13.03 -4.60
CA ASP A 137 -8.49 12.77 -5.55
C ASP A 137 -9.01 11.32 -5.37
N SER A 138 -10.32 11.17 -5.19
CA SER A 138 -10.97 9.86 -5.01
C SER A 138 -10.72 8.90 -6.17
N SER A 139 -10.48 9.42 -7.38
CA SER A 139 -10.09 8.61 -8.55
C SER A 139 -8.74 7.90 -8.39
N LYS A 140 -7.90 8.36 -7.46
CA LYS A 140 -6.62 7.74 -7.12
C LYS A 140 -6.70 6.77 -5.94
N VAL A 141 -7.83 6.70 -5.25
CA VAL A 141 -8.07 5.77 -4.14
C VAL A 141 -8.76 4.53 -4.70
N ILE A 142 -7.98 3.49 -4.98
CA ILE A 142 -8.48 2.29 -5.66
C ILE A 142 -9.55 1.54 -4.86
N THR A 143 -9.57 1.69 -3.55
CA THR A 143 -10.57 1.10 -2.63
C THR A 143 -11.80 2.00 -2.42
N HIS A 144 -11.90 3.12 -3.16
CA HIS A 144 -13.06 4.00 -3.08
C HIS A 144 -14.35 3.34 -3.59
N SER A 145 -14.24 2.45 -4.59
CA SER A 145 -15.36 1.66 -5.09
C SER A 145 -14.90 0.32 -5.63
N PRO A 146 -15.79 -0.71 -5.69
CA PRO A 146 -15.47 -1.98 -6.34
C PRO A 146 -14.98 -1.80 -7.78
N GLN A 147 -15.62 -0.91 -8.55
CA GLN A 147 -15.26 -0.64 -9.94
C GLN A 147 -13.84 -0.11 -10.09
N GLN A 148 -13.42 0.80 -9.20
CA GLN A 148 -12.06 1.34 -9.21
C GLN A 148 -11.03 0.27 -8.85
N PHE A 149 -11.35 -0.58 -7.88
CA PHE A 149 -10.48 -1.69 -7.50
C PHE A 149 -10.29 -2.68 -8.66
N LEU A 150 -11.37 -3.10 -9.31
CA LEU A 150 -11.32 -4.01 -10.45
C LEU A 150 -10.58 -3.38 -11.66
N ALA A 151 -10.82 -2.11 -11.93
CA ALA A 151 -10.08 -1.39 -12.97
C ALA A 151 -8.58 -1.33 -12.67
N PHE A 152 -8.20 -1.15 -11.41
CA PHE A 152 -6.80 -1.20 -11.01
C PHE A 152 -6.21 -2.60 -11.16
N LEU A 153 -6.92 -3.66 -10.78
CA LEU A 153 -6.47 -5.04 -10.98
C LEU A 153 -6.23 -5.34 -12.47
N ALA A 154 -7.14 -4.89 -13.34
CA ALA A 154 -6.99 -5.01 -14.79
C ALA A 154 -5.76 -4.23 -15.30
N LEU A 155 -5.52 -3.01 -14.79
CA LEU A 155 -4.32 -2.21 -15.10
C LEU A 155 -3.03 -2.94 -14.69
N ARG A 156 -3.08 -3.71 -13.59
CA ARG A 156 -1.96 -4.55 -13.11
C ARG A 156 -1.81 -5.85 -13.90
N GLY A 157 -2.71 -6.15 -14.83
CA GLY A 157 -2.72 -7.38 -15.59
C GLY A 157 -3.19 -8.62 -14.80
N ARG A 158 -3.92 -8.39 -13.69
CA ARG A 158 -4.56 -9.47 -12.93
C ARG A 158 -5.75 -10.03 -13.71
N GLN A 159 -6.07 -11.30 -13.46
CA GLN A 159 -7.24 -11.93 -14.07
C GLN A 159 -8.53 -11.34 -13.50
N SER A 160 -9.57 -11.29 -14.31
CA SER A 160 -10.90 -10.90 -13.83
C SER A 160 -11.42 -11.90 -12.79
N ILE A 161 -12.08 -11.37 -11.77
CA ILE A 161 -12.66 -12.17 -10.68
C ILE A 161 -14.12 -12.39 -11.03
N ALA A 162 -14.46 -13.62 -11.45
CA ALA A 162 -15.80 -13.96 -12.00
C ALA A 162 -16.94 -13.60 -11.03
N GLU A 163 -16.71 -13.74 -9.72
CA GLU A 163 -17.67 -13.41 -8.66
C GLU A 163 -17.99 -11.91 -8.58
N PHE A 164 -17.13 -11.07 -9.13
CA PHE A 164 -17.27 -9.61 -9.10
C PHE A 164 -17.74 -9.02 -10.46
N SER A 165 -18.10 -9.86 -11.41
CA SER A 165 -18.59 -9.41 -12.73
C SER A 165 -19.81 -8.48 -12.68
N VAL A 166 -20.54 -8.47 -11.57
CA VAL A 166 -21.67 -7.53 -11.35
C VAL A 166 -21.21 -6.08 -11.14
N PHE A 167 -19.94 -5.83 -10.95
CA PHE A 167 -19.35 -4.50 -10.75
C PHE A 167 -18.54 -4.00 -11.97
N GLU A 168 -18.40 -4.81 -13.02
CA GLU A 168 -17.70 -4.46 -14.28
C GLU A 168 -18.51 -3.56 -15.22
#